data_311a35b7190195be8b54bf101c30762a
#
_entry.id   311a35b7190195be8b54bf101c30762a
#
_cell.length_a   1.000
_cell.length_b   1.000
_cell.length_c   1.000
_cell.angle_alpha   90.00
_cell.angle_beta   90.00
_cell.angle_gamma   90.00
#
_symmetry.space_group_name_H-M   'P 1'
#
loop_
_entity.id
_entity.type
_entity.pdbx_description
1 polymer ?
#
loop_
_entity_poly.entity_id
_entity_poly.type
_entity_poly.pdbx_seq_one_letter_code
_entity_poly.pdbx_strand_id
1 'polypeptide(L)'
;MGALRLDGNAAAGLLSEVFAGEVTTAVGTCDSCGSAEAVGAIHVYMAAGTVLRCPHCEAVVMKVVTDGERIWVDVRGLRTLELAPI
;
A
#
# COMPACT_ATOMS: atom_id res chain seq x y z
N MET A 1 -4.78 18.75 11.61
CA MET A 1 -4.57 17.41 12.19
C MET A 1 -3.91 16.49 11.18
N GLY A 2 -2.83 15.83 11.55
CA GLY A 2 -2.13 14.93 10.66
C GLY A 2 -2.87 13.62 10.44
N ALA A 3 -2.45 12.87 9.42
CA ALA A 3 -2.98 11.55 9.16
C ALA A 3 -2.51 10.58 10.26
N LEU A 4 -3.39 9.67 10.65
CA LEU A 4 -3.06 8.62 11.60
C LEU A 4 -2.24 7.55 10.87
N ARG A 5 -1.09 7.18 11.44
CA ARG A 5 -0.28 6.10 10.87
C ARG A 5 -0.81 4.75 11.32
N LEU A 6 -1.06 3.88 10.33
CA LEU A 6 -1.53 2.52 10.55
C LEU A 6 -0.58 1.57 9.80
N ASP A 7 -0.77 0.27 9.94
CA ASP A 7 -0.06 -0.69 9.10
C ASP A 7 -0.96 -1.16 7.94
N GLY A 8 -0.37 -1.90 7.00
CA GLY A 8 -1.11 -2.37 5.84
C GLY A 8 -2.28 -3.28 6.16
N ASN A 9 -2.26 -3.95 7.32
CA ASN A 9 -3.38 -4.78 7.74
C ASN A 9 -4.62 -3.94 8.02
N ALA A 10 -4.45 -2.69 8.44
CA ALA A 10 -5.58 -1.78 8.68
C ALA A 10 -6.27 -1.40 7.37
N ALA A 11 -5.59 -1.51 6.24
CA ALA A 11 -6.14 -1.22 4.92
C ALA A 11 -6.55 -2.49 4.16
N ALA A 12 -6.57 -3.65 4.83
CA ALA A 12 -6.81 -4.93 4.18
C ALA A 12 -8.13 -4.97 3.40
N GLY A 13 -9.19 -4.38 3.94
CA GLY A 13 -10.49 -4.33 3.26
C GLY A 13 -10.43 -3.59 1.94
N LEU A 14 -9.82 -2.41 1.94
CA LEU A 14 -9.66 -1.60 0.73
C LEU A 14 -8.75 -2.31 -0.28
N LEU A 15 -7.62 -2.82 0.19
CA LEU A 15 -6.65 -3.50 -0.68
C LEU A 15 -7.24 -4.77 -1.28
N SER A 16 -8.08 -5.48 -0.53
CA SER A 16 -8.78 -6.66 -1.03
C SER A 16 -9.71 -6.31 -2.19
N GLU A 17 -10.37 -5.15 -2.14
CA GLU A 17 -11.21 -4.68 -3.24
C GLU A 17 -10.37 -4.33 -4.47
N VAL A 18 -9.27 -3.62 -4.26
CA VAL A 18 -8.39 -3.16 -5.34
C VAL A 18 -7.75 -4.34 -6.08
N PHE A 19 -7.27 -5.32 -5.34
CA PHE A 19 -6.52 -6.45 -5.90
C PHE A 19 -7.34 -7.74 -6.01
N ALA A 20 -8.64 -7.66 -5.71
CA ALA A 20 -9.56 -8.79 -5.79
C ALA A 20 -9.12 -10.00 -4.95
N GLY A 21 -8.55 -9.74 -3.78
CA GLY A 21 -8.14 -10.82 -2.89
C GLY A 21 -7.23 -10.35 -1.78
N GLU A 22 -6.70 -11.29 -1.04
CA GLU A 22 -5.81 -11.03 0.07
C GLU A 22 -4.43 -10.62 -0.45
N VAL A 23 -4.00 -9.42 -0.13
CA VAL A 23 -2.74 -8.87 -0.62
C VAL A 23 -1.78 -8.49 0.51
N THR A 24 -2.21 -8.57 1.77
CA THR A 24 -1.36 -8.16 2.89
C THR A 24 -0.11 -9.02 3.05
N THR A 25 -0.12 -10.24 2.50
CA THR A 25 1.06 -11.13 2.50
C THR A 25 1.92 -10.95 1.26
N ALA A 26 1.48 -10.17 0.27
CA ALA A 26 2.29 -9.85 -0.91
C ALA A 26 3.50 -9.03 -0.47
N VAL A 27 4.59 -9.14 -1.21
CA VAL A 27 5.84 -8.44 -0.88
C VAL A 27 6.08 -7.32 -1.87
N GLY A 28 6.13 -6.09 -1.35
CA GLY A 28 6.45 -4.91 -2.14
C GLY A 28 7.92 -4.52 -1.96
N THR A 29 8.61 -4.22 -3.05
CA THR A 29 9.98 -3.72 -3.00
C THR A 29 9.98 -2.23 -3.27
N CYS A 30 10.47 -1.46 -2.32
CA CYS A 30 10.53 -0.01 -2.42
C CYS A 30 11.53 0.40 -3.51
N ASP A 31 11.11 1.25 -4.44
CA ASP A 31 11.97 1.73 -5.50
C ASP A 31 13.03 2.70 -4.98
N SER A 32 12.75 3.38 -3.88
CA SER A 32 13.65 4.38 -3.31
C SER A 32 14.81 3.77 -2.53
N CYS A 33 14.53 2.82 -1.60
CA CYS A 33 15.58 2.26 -0.75
C CYS A 33 15.89 0.78 -1.03
N GLY A 34 15.08 0.11 -1.84
CA GLY A 34 15.28 -1.29 -2.20
C GLY A 34 14.82 -2.30 -1.17
N SER A 35 14.26 -1.86 -0.04
CA SER A 35 13.77 -2.78 0.98
C SER A 35 12.52 -3.51 0.52
N ALA A 36 12.42 -4.79 0.87
CA ALA A 36 11.24 -5.61 0.58
C ALA A 36 10.47 -5.83 1.87
N GLU A 37 9.15 -5.60 1.83
CA GLU A 37 8.28 -5.77 2.97
C GLU A 37 6.94 -6.33 2.56
N ALA A 38 6.33 -7.13 3.45
CA ALA A 38 4.95 -7.54 3.26
C ALA A 38 4.05 -6.29 3.30
N VAL A 39 3.05 -6.25 2.42
CA VAL A 39 2.14 -5.12 2.34
C VAL A 39 1.48 -4.84 3.69
N GLY A 40 1.17 -5.88 4.48
CA GLY A 40 0.61 -5.73 5.82
C GLY A 40 1.49 -4.98 6.81
N ALA A 41 2.80 -4.89 6.54
CA ALA A 41 3.74 -4.19 7.41
C ALA A 41 4.07 -2.77 6.92
N ILE A 42 3.58 -2.36 5.76
CA ILE A 42 3.82 -1.02 5.22
C ILE A 42 3.01 0.00 6.03
N HIS A 43 3.58 1.17 6.25
CA HIS A 43 2.90 2.24 6.99
C HIS A 43 1.80 2.86 6.14
N VAL A 44 0.60 2.95 6.71
CA VAL A 44 -0.58 3.47 6.03
C VAL A 44 -1.01 4.78 6.67
N TYR A 45 -1.20 5.80 5.85
CA TYR A 45 -1.71 7.09 6.29
C TYR A 45 -3.04 7.37 5.60
N MET A 46 -4.07 7.60 6.39
CA MET A 46 -5.40 7.94 5.88
C MET A 46 -5.53 9.45 5.85
N ALA A 47 -5.57 10.00 4.65
CA ALA A 47 -5.68 11.44 4.45
C ALA A 47 -6.74 11.70 3.36
N ALA A 48 -6.43 12.52 2.36
CA ALA A 48 -7.32 12.74 1.22
C ALA A 48 -7.39 11.51 0.28
N GLY A 49 -6.73 10.44 0.64
CA GLY A 49 -6.69 9.14 0.00
C GLY A 49 -5.95 8.24 0.95
N THR A 50 -5.71 7.01 0.54
CA THR A 50 -4.92 6.08 1.34
C THR A 50 -3.49 6.07 0.79
N VAL A 51 -2.53 6.46 1.62
CA VAL A 51 -1.12 6.57 1.24
C VAL A 51 -0.33 5.52 1.99
N LEU A 52 0.40 4.68 1.25
CA LEU A 52 1.27 3.67 1.84
C LEU A 52 2.72 4.12 1.69
N ARG A 53 3.45 4.12 2.80
CA ARG A 53 4.85 4.55 2.83
C ARG A 53 5.74 3.41 3.29
N CYS A 54 6.93 3.35 2.70
CA CYS A 54 7.94 2.37 3.09
C CYS A 54 8.26 2.52 4.59
N PRO A 55 8.24 1.44 5.38
CA PRO A 55 8.55 1.55 6.81
C PRO A 55 10.02 1.84 7.09
N HIS A 56 10.89 1.71 6.08
CA HIS A 56 12.33 1.94 6.24
C HIS A 56 12.78 3.33 5.84
N CYS A 57 12.23 3.89 4.75
CA CYS A 57 12.64 5.21 4.25
C CYS A 57 11.52 6.24 4.18
N GLU A 58 10.28 5.84 4.48
CA GLU A 58 9.08 6.69 4.45
C GLU A 58 8.72 7.27 3.08
N ALA A 59 9.33 6.78 2.01
CA ALA A 59 8.93 7.16 0.67
C ALA A 59 7.54 6.59 0.37
N VAL A 60 6.73 7.33 -0.38
CA VAL A 60 5.42 6.83 -0.81
C VAL A 60 5.63 5.69 -1.80
N VAL A 61 5.11 4.51 -1.48
CA VAL A 61 5.22 3.35 -2.36
C VAL A 61 3.92 3.08 -3.11
N MET A 62 2.79 3.45 -2.53
CA MET A 62 1.49 3.25 -3.17
C MET A 62 0.54 4.32 -2.68
N LYS A 63 -0.41 4.70 -3.54
CA LYS A 63 -1.48 5.61 -3.17
C LYS A 63 -2.77 5.13 -3.81
N VAL A 64 -3.82 5.05 -3.01
CA VAL A 64 -5.14 4.62 -3.49
C VAL A 64 -6.14 5.73 -3.23
N VAL A 65 -6.85 6.12 -4.27
CA VAL A 65 -7.90 7.15 -4.19
C VAL A 65 -9.17 6.55 -4.78
N THR A 66 -10.30 6.76 -4.10
CA THR A 66 -11.58 6.31 -4.62
C THR A 66 -12.62 7.43 -4.46
N ASP A 67 -13.53 7.52 -5.41
CA ASP A 67 -14.69 8.43 -5.33
C ASP A 67 -16.01 7.68 -5.15
N GLY A 68 -15.93 6.38 -4.87
CA GLY A 68 -17.11 5.52 -4.71
C GLY A 68 -17.48 4.76 -5.98
N GLU A 69 -17.04 5.22 -7.14
CA GLU A 69 -17.30 4.56 -8.42
C GLU A 69 -16.01 4.06 -9.06
N ARG A 70 -14.93 4.83 -8.92
CA ARG A 70 -13.64 4.51 -9.52
C ARG A 70 -12.57 4.45 -8.47
N ILE A 71 -11.56 3.66 -8.74
CA ILE A 71 -10.39 3.53 -7.87
C ILE A 71 -9.16 3.84 -8.70
N TRP A 72 -8.35 4.77 -8.21
CA TRP A 72 -7.05 5.08 -8.82
C TRP A 72 -5.97 4.52 -7.93
N VAL A 73 -5.08 3.72 -8.50
CA VAL A 73 -3.97 3.11 -7.77
C VAL A 73 -2.67 3.58 -8.39
N ASP A 74 -1.87 4.28 -7.60
CA ASP A 74 -0.56 4.75 -8.00
C ASP A 74 0.47 3.89 -7.28
N VAL A 75 1.27 3.13 -8.03
CA VAL A 75 2.28 2.22 -7.48
C VAL A 75 3.69 2.60 -7.92
N ARG A 76 3.89 3.86 -8.30
CA ARG A 76 5.19 4.31 -8.83
C ARG A 76 6.33 4.19 -7.83
N GLY A 77 6.02 4.12 -6.55
CA GLY A 77 7.04 3.96 -5.51
C GLY A 77 7.46 2.52 -5.28
N LEU A 78 6.84 1.56 -5.95
CA LEU A 78 7.22 0.15 -5.86
C LEU A 78 7.97 -0.27 -7.12
N ARG A 79 9.14 -0.91 -6.92
CA ARG A 79 9.87 -1.51 -8.03
C ARG A 79 9.18 -2.80 -8.48
N THR A 80 8.74 -3.60 -7.51
CA THR A 80 7.98 -4.83 -7.76
C THR A 80 6.95 -5.03 -6.66
N LEU A 81 5.91 -5.77 -7.01
CA LEU A 81 4.92 -6.26 -6.04
C LEU A 81 4.75 -7.75 -6.34
N GLU A 82 5.24 -8.58 -5.43
CA GLU A 82 5.18 -10.03 -5.59
C GLU A 82 3.92 -10.56 -4.93
N LEU A 83 3.03 -11.07 -5.76
CA LEU A 83 1.77 -11.64 -5.31
C LEU A 83 1.90 -13.15 -5.21
N ALA A 84 1.25 -13.74 -4.21
CA ALA A 84 1.23 -15.19 -4.09
C ALA A 84 0.45 -15.79 -5.27
N PRO A 85 0.90 -16.91 -5.85
CA PRO A 85 0.15 -17.55 -6.90
C PRO A 85 -1.17 -18.11 -6.37
N ILE A 86 -2.16 -18.10 -7.22
CA ILE A 86 -3.49 -18.63 -6.89
C ILE A 86 -3.49 -20.15 -7.03
#